data_32e329346c84e43f36f10a17c8c48770
#
_entry.id   32e329346c84e43f36f10a17c8c48770
#
_cell.length_a   1.000
_cell.length_b   1.000
_cell.length_c   1.000
_cell.angle_alpha   90.00
_cell.angle_beta   90.00
_cell.angle_gamma   90.00
#
_symmetry.space_group_name_H-M   'P 1'
#
loop_
_entity.id
_entity.type
_entity.pdbx_description
1 polymer ?
#
loop_
_entity_poly.entity_id
_entity_poly.type
_entity_poly.pdbx_seq_one_letter_code
_entity_poly.pdbx_strand_id
1 'polypeptide(L)'
;MSTSEPAHELPDAPPSPGADATWFVVPLFNEGQVVGDVIRDLRTRYPLVVCVDDGSMDDSARIAEEAGAVVVRHPFNMGQGAALKTGIDYALRDPGMRHVVTFDSDGQHQVDDAAAMIAKREAEGVDIVLGSRFLDTRTKPGLLKRIVLRGAVL
;
A
#
# COMPACT_ATOMS: atom_id res chain seq x y z
N MET A 1 22.36 24.88 28.72
CA MET A 1 22.66 23.47 28.50
C MET A 1 21.37 22.80 28.11
N SER A 2 21.18 22.61 26.82
CA SER A 2 19.99 21.95 26.26
C SER A 2 20.36 20.49 26.01
N THR A 3 19.81 19.59 26.82
CA THR A 3 19.94 18.14 26.61
C THR A 3 18.93 17.72 25.57
N SER A 4 19.40 17.49 24.35
CA SER A 4 18.63 16.81 23.32
C SER A 4 18.42 15.34 23.74
N GLU A 5 17.18 14.96 24.03
CA GLU A 5 16.79 13.55 24.16
C GLU A 5 17.09 12.81 22.85
N PRO A 6 17.69 11.62 22.89
CA PRO A 6 17.87 10.80 21.70
C PRO A 6 16.50 10.34 21.20
N ALA A 7 16.28 10.51 19.90
CA ALA A 7 15.12 9.96 19.21
C ALA A 7 15.00 8.47 19.54
N HIS A 8 13.84 8.07 20.04
CA HIS A 8 13.51 6.69 20.36
C HIS A 8 13.46 5.89 19.03
N GLU A 9 14.56 5.22 18.75
CA GLU A 9 14.67 4.27 17.67
C GLU A 9 13.75 3.08 18.02
N LEU A 10 12.60 3.01 17.33
CA LEU A 10 11.72 1.85 17.46
C LEU A 10 12.50 0.62 17.02
N PRO A 11 12.51 -0.48 17.80
CA PRO A 11 13.20 -1.70 17.40
C PRO A 11 12.64 -2.19 16.06
N ASP A 12 13.52 -2.47 15.10
CA ASP A 12 13.17 -3.08 13.82
C ASP A 12 12.36 -4.35 14.08
N ALA A 13 11.08 -4.29 13.77
CA ALA A 13 10.25 -5.48 13.83
C ALA A 13 10.83 -6.49 12.82
N PRO A 14 10.95 -7.77 13.19
CA PRO A 14 11.48 -8.77 12.26
C PRO A 14 10.62 -8.79 10.99
N PRO A 15 11.23 -8.95 9.81
CA PRO A 15 10.48 -9.00 8.56
C PRO A 15 9.40 -10.08 8.63
N SER A 16 8.22 -9.74 8.15
CA SER A 16 7.09 -10.68 8.12
C SER A 16 7.45 -11.91 7.26
N PRO A 17 7.01 -13.11 7.61
CA PRO A 17 7.23 -14.30 6.78
C PRO A 17 6.79 -14.03 5.34
N GLY A 18 7.67 -14.31 4.37
CA GLY A 18 7.39 -14.05 2.94
C GLY A 18 7.51 -12.59 2.51
N ALA A 19 8.01 -11.68 3.36
CA ALA A 19 8.18 -10.26 3.02
C ALA A 19 9.02 -10.04 1.76
N ASP A 20 10.10 -10.81 1.59
CA ASP A 20 11.01 -10.74 0.44
C ASP A 20 10.41 -11.25 -0.88
N ALA A 21 9.23 -11.85 -0.81
CA ALA A 21 8.50 -12.38 -1.96
C ALA A 21 7.12 -11.73 -2.14
N THR A 22 6.86 -10.65 -1.40
CA THR A 22 5.60 -9.92 -1.44
C THR A 22 5.81 -8.53 -2.03
N TRP A 23 5.18 -8.27 -3.17
CA TRP A 23 5.17 -6.96 -3.82
C TRP A 23 3.94 -6.15 -3.38
N PHE A 24 4.17 -4.91 -2.97
CA PHE A 24 3.11 -3.93 -2.79
C PHE A 24 3.00 -3.06 -4.04
N VAL A 25 1.80 -2.98 -4.60
CA VAL A 25 1.46 -2.14 -5.75
C VAL A 25 0.64 -0.97 -5.26
N VAL A 26 1.20 0.23 -5.40
CA VAL A 26 0.62 1.49 -4.90
C VAL A 26 0.31 2.39 -6.09
N PRO A 27 -0.95 2.52 -6.51
CA PRO A 27 -1.34 3.52 -7.50
C PRO A 27 -1.20 4.91 -6.88
N LEU A 28 -0.71 5.87 -7.65
CA LEU A 28 -0.33 7.20 -7.18
C LEU A 28 -0.84 8.28 -8.14
N PHE A 29 -1.57 9.26 -7.62
CA PHE A 29 -1.98 10.43 -8.40
C PHE A 29 -2.15 11.66 -7.51
N ASN A 30 -1.20 12.61 -7.56
CA ASN A 30 -1.19 13.84 -6.76
C ASN A 30 -1.30 13.61 -5.24
N GLU A 31 -0.51 12.68 -4.71
CA GLU A 31 -0.49 12.27 -3.29
C GLU A 31 0.84 12.62 -2.60
N GLY A 32 1.56 13.63 -3.11
CA GLY A 32 2.88 14.01 -2.63
C GLY A 32 2.97 14.34 -1.13
N GLN A 33 1.86 14.71 -0.49
CA GLN A 33 1.84 15.02 0.94
C GLN A 33 1.90 13.77 1.84
N VAL A 34 1.44 12.61 1.37
CA VAL A 34 1.27 11.40 2.20
C VAL A 34 2.07 10.20 1.72
N VAL A 35 2.36 10.12 0.42
CA VAL A 35 2.97 8.93 -0.19
C VAL A 35 4.31 8.56 0.43
N GLY A 36 5.13 9.54 0.80
CA GLY A 36 6.42 9.29 1.40
C GLY A 36 6.34 8.53 2.73
N ASP A 37 5.38 8.91 3.59
CA ASP A 37 5.17 8.25 4.88
C ASP A 37 4.59 6.85 4.68
N VAL A 38 3.64 6.70 3.77
CA VAL A 38 3.05 5.39 3.42
C VAL A 38 4.12 4.40 2.95
N ILE A 39 5.03 4.84 2.06
CA ILE A 39 6.09 3.96 1.55
C ILE A 39 7.10 3.62 2.64
N ARG A 40 7.52 4.59 3.45
CA ARG A 40 8.42 4.33 4.58
C ARG A 40 7.83 3.32 5.55
N ASP A 41 6.55 3.46 5.90
CA ASP A 41 5.85 2.53 6.78
C ASP A 41 5.78 1.11 6.17
N LEU A 42 5.37 0.98 4.90
CA LEU A 42 5.39 -0.30 4.19
C LEU A 42 6.77 -0.95 4.24
N ARG A 43 7.82 -0.17 3.97
CA ARG A 43 9.19 -0.67 3.86
C ARG A 43 9.83 -1.07 5.18
N THR A 44 9.22 -0.75 6.32
CA THR A 44 9.64 -1.31 7.61
C THR A 44 9.50 -2.83 7.64
N ARG A 45 8.59 -3.41 6.85
CA ARG A 45 8.30 -4.86 6.86
C ARG A 45 8.40 -5.51 5.49
N TYR A 46 8.17 -4.77 4.41
CA TYR A 46 8.09 -5.28 3.03
C TYR A 46 9.00 -4.45 2.12
N PRO A 47 10.14 -4.99 1.71
CA PRO A 47 11.11 -4.23 0.92
C PRO A 47 10.66 -3.95 -0.51
N LEU A 48 9.73 -4.76 -1.06
CA LEU A 48 9.34 -4.73 -2.47
C LEU A 48 8.08 -3.87 -2.65
N VAL A 49 8.27 -2.60 -2.99
CA VAL A 49 7.19 -1.64 -3.25
C VAL A 49 7.37 -1.05 -4.64
N VAL A 50 6.33 -1.14 -5.46
CA VAL A 50 6.22 -0.44 -6.74
C VAL A 50 5.08 0.56 -6.69
N CYS A 51 5.40 1.83 -6.92
CA CYS A 51 4.42 2.88 -7.11
C CYS A 51 4.20 3.10 -8.61
N VAL A 52 2.95 3.22 -9.02
CA VAL A 52 2.62 3.62 -10.40
C VAL A 52 2.04 5.02 -10.38
N ASP A 53 2.85 5.98 -10.80
CA ASP A 53 2.46 7.38 -10.93
C ASP A 53 1.63 7.57 -12.18
N ASP A 54 0.34 7.79 -11.99
CA ASP A 54 -0.63 7.91 -13.07
C ASP A 54 -0.71 9.34 -13.63
N GLY A 55 0.45 9.94 -13.89
CA GLY A 55 0.57 11.26 -14.49
C GLY A 55 0.38 12.39 -13.48
N SER A 56 0.91 12.29 -12.27
CA SER A 56 0.88 13.36 -11.26
C SER A 56 1.55 14.64 -11.77
N MET A 57 1.03 15.77 -11.36
CA MET A 57 1.56 17.10 -11.65
C MET A 57 2.36 17.68 -10.49
N ASP A 58 2.32 17.02 -9.33
CA ASP A 58 3.09 17.38 -8.14
C ASP A 58 4.36 16.53 -7.98
N ASP A 59 5.04 16.62 -6.85
CA ASP A 59 6.27 15.89 -6.56
C ASP A 59 6.05 14.42 -6.13
N SER A 60 4.85 13.87 -6.27
CA SER A 60 4.48 12.53 -5.79
C SER A 60 5.47 11.46 -6.21
N ALA A 61 5.80 11.40 -7.50
CA ALA A 61 6.71 10.38 -8.02
C ALA A 61 8.13 10.50 -7.43
N ARG A 62 8.66 11.72 -7.34
CA ARG A 62 9.98 11.96 -6.74
C ARG A 62 10.01 11.58 -5.26
N ILE A 63 8.97 11.94 -4.51
CA ILE A 63 8.87 11.61 -3.08
C ILE A 63 8.78 10.09 -2.87
N ALA A 64 8.04 9.38 -3.74
CA ALA A 64 7.96 7.92 -3.72
C ALA A 64 9.32 7.26 -3.98
N GLU A 65 10.09 7.75 -4.96
CA GLU A 65 11.45 7.27 -5.25
C GLU A 65 12.39 7.51 -4.07
N GLU A 66 12.36 8.72 -3.47
CA GLU A 66 13.17 9.07 -2.31
C GLU A 66 12.81 8.24 -1.06
N ALA A 67 11.55 7.84 -0.93
CA ALA A 67 11.11 6.92 0.12
C ALA A 67 11.51 5.46 -0.14
N GLY A 68 12.08 5.17 -1.33
CA GLY A 68 12.69 3.89 -1.70
C GLY A 68 11.77 2.94 -2.46
N ALA A 69 10.66 3.39 -3.00
CA ALA A 69 9.85 2.59 -3.92
C ALA A 69 10.48 2.58 -5.33
N VAL A 70 10.21 1.52 -6.08
CA VAL A 70 10.33 1.57 -7.54
C VAL A 70 9.17 2.39 -8.08
N VAL A 71 9.44 3.33 -8.99
CA VAL A 71 8.37 4.15 -9.58
C VAL A 71 8.27 3.91 -11.08
N VAL A 72 7.08 3.54 -11.52
CA VAL A 72 6.69 3.47 -12.93
C VAL A 72 5.78 4.65 -13.23
N ARG A 73 6.06 5.41 -14.30
CA ARG A 73 5.30 6.62 -14.64
C ARG A 73 4.47 6.41 -15.90
N HIS A 74 3.20 6.76 -15.82
CA HIS A 74 2.35 6.94 -16.99
C HIS A 74 2.54 8.35 -17.57
N PRO A 75 2.46 8.51 -18.90
CA PRO A 75 2.64 9.83 -19.53
C PRO A 75 1.47 10.79 -19.25
N PHE A 76 0.32 10.28 -18.85
CA PHE A 76 -0.89 11.02 -18.47
C PHE A 76 -1.78 10.13 -17.61
N ASN A 77 -2.80 10.69 -16.97
CA ASN A 77 -3.74 9.92 -16.16
C ASN A 77 -4.52 8.93 -17.00
N MET A 78 -4.30 7.65 -16.74
CA MET A 78 -4.96 6.51 -17.40
C MET A 78 -6.00 5.84 -16.51
N GLY A 79 -6.09 6.28 -15.26
CA GLY A 79 -7.00 5.77 -14.23
C GLY A 79 -6.39 4.69 -13.33
N GLN A 80 -6.94 4.58 -12.12
CA GLN A 80 -6.45 3.69 -11.06
C GLN A 80 -6.32 2.23 -11.54
N GLY A 81 -7.29 1.74 -12.33
CA GLY A 81 -7.24 0.37 -12.85
C GLY A 81 -6.05 0.12 -13.77
N ALA A 82 -5.68 1.10 -14.61
CA ALA A 82 -4.51 1.01 -15.46
C ALA A 82 -3.21 1.03 -14.62
N ALA A 83 -3.15 1.89 -13.59
CA ALA A 83 -2.03 1.96 -12.67
C ALA A 83 -1.84 0.64 -11.92
N LEU A 84 -2.91 0.07 -11.37
CA LEU A 84 -2.87 -1.25 -10.71
C LEU A 84 -2.37 -2.34 -11.67
N LYS A 85 -2.92 -2.38 -12.89
CA LYS A 85 -2.47 -3.36 -13.90
C LYS A 85 -0.98 -3.22 -14.19
N THR A 86 -0.48 -2.01 -14.41
CA THR A 86 0.93 -1.76 -14.67
C THR A 86 1.81 -2.22 -13.52
N GLY A 87 1.42 -1.94 -12.28
CA GLY A 87 2.17 -2.36 -11.09
C GLY A 87 2.17 -3.87 -10.89
N ILE A 88 1.04 -4.53 -11.14
CA ILE A 88 0.94 -6.00 -11.09
C ILE A 88 1.82 -6.62 -12.18
N ASP A 89 1.75 -6.12 -13.43
CA ASP A 89 2.60 -6.59 -14.52
C ASP A 89 4.09 -6.41 -14.21
N TYR A 90 4.45 -5.35 -13.49
CA TYR A 90 5.82 -5.15 -13.02
C TYR A 90 6.22 -6.21 -12.00
N ALA A 91 5.41 -6.43 -10.97
CA ALA A 91 5.67 -7.42 -9.91
C ALA A 91 5.78 -8.86 -10.46
N LEU A 92 4.96 -9.19 -11.46
CA LEU A 92 4.99 -10.51 -12.12
C LEU A 92 6.30 -10.82 -12.88
N ARG A 93 7.15 -9.84 -13.12
CA ARG A 93 8.48 -10.05 -13.74
C ARG A 93 9.51 -10.61 -12.76
N ASP A 94 9.24 -10.50 -11.47
CA ASP A 94 10.09 -11.09 -10.43
C ASP A 94 9.78 -12.59 -10.28
N PRO A 95 10.70 -13.50 -10.64
CA PRO A 95 10.46 -14.93 -10.51
C PRO A 95 10.34 -15.39 -9.06
N GLY A 96 10.79 -14.58 -8.10
CA GLY A 96 10.67 -14.83 -6.66
C GLY A 96 9.33 -14.40 -6.07
N MET A 97 8.51 -13.67 -6.81
CA MET A 97 7.24 -13.14 -6.33
C MET A 97 6.26 -14.27 -5.97
N ARG A 98 5.68 -14.19 -4.77
CA ARG A 98 4.64 -15.11 -4.26
C ARG A 98 3.32 -14.42 -4.02
N HIS A 99 3.36 -13.15 -3.62
CA HIS A 99 2.18 -12.35 -3.31
C HIS A 99 2.27 -10.98 -3.99
N VAL A 100 1.13 -10.49 -4.43
CA VAL A 100 0.92 -9.10 -4.80
C VAL A 100 -0.18 -8.52 -3.92
N VAL A 101 0.12 -7.41 -3.26
CA VAL A 101 -0.83 -6.65 -2.43
C VAL A 101 -1.08 -5.30 -3.10
N THR A 102 -2.33 -4.99 -3.41
CA THR A 102 -2.72 -3.64 -3.83
C THR A 102 -2.96 -2.80 -2.60
N PHE A 103 -2.35 -1.62 -2.55
CA PHE A 103 -2.36 -0.77 -1.37
C PHE A 103 -2.56 0.69 -1.80
N ASP A 104 -3.52 1.39 -1.21
CA ASP A 104 -3.80 2.79 -1.57
C ASP A 104 -2.82 3.75 -0.90
N SER A 105 -2.46 4.83 -1.60
CA SER A 105 -1.52 5.86 -1.14
C SER A 105 -2.13 6.91 -0.20
N ASP A 106 -3.43 6.82 0.10
CA ASP A 106 -4.17 7.82 0.87
C ASP A 106 -3.93 7.78 2.40
N GLY A 107 -3.10 6.85 2.88
CA GLY A 107 -2.78 6.67 4.29
C GLY A 107 -3.90 6.07 5.14
N GLN A 108 -5.01 5.61 4.53
CA GLN A 108 -6.13 4.99 5.26
C GLN A 108 -5.94 3.49 5.53
N HIS A 109 -5.01 2.85 4.82
CA HIS A 109 -4.69 1.44 4.97
C HIS A 109 -3.55 1.24 5.97
N GLN A 110 -3.61 0.15 6.73
CA GLN A 110 -2.60 -0.19 7.72
C GLN A 110 -1.78 -1.39 7.26
N VAL A 111 -0.48 -1.33 7.46
CA VAL A 111 0.44 -2.44 7.11
C VAL A 111 0.09 -3.72 7.86
N ASP A 112 -0.44 -3.60 9.09
CA ASP A 112 -0.92 -4.74 9.87
C ASP A 112 -2.09 -5.49 9.21
N ASP A 113 -2.99 -4.76 8.55
CA ASP A 113 -4.11 -5.37 7.83
C ASP A 113 -3.61 -6.18 6.64
N ALA A 114 -2.62 -5.66 5.90
CA ALA A 114 -1.98 -6.38 4.81
C ALA A 114 -1.29 -7.66 5.30
N ALA A 115 -0.57 -7.61 6.43
CA ALA A 115 0.05 -8.78 7.04
C ALA A 115 -0.98 -9.85 7.41
N ALA A 116 -2.11 -9.44 8.00
CA ALA A 116 -3.20 -10.36 8.35
C ALA A 116 -3.83 -11.00 7.10
N MET A 117 -3.98 -10.26 6.00
CA MET A 117 -4.50 -10.78 4.73
C MET A 117 -3.55 -11.79 4.09
N ILE A 118 -2.24 -11.55 4.11
CA ILE A 118 -1.22 -12.48 3.62
C ILE A 118 -1.25 -13.78 4.45
N ALA A 119 -1.26 -13.66 5.77
CA ALA A 119 -1.33 -14.81 6.67
C ALA A 119 -2.61 -15.64 6.44
N LYS A 120 -3.75 -14.98 6.25
CA LYS A 120 -5.02 -15.65 5.93
C LYS A 120 -4.94 -16.39 4.59
N ARG A 121 -4.40 -15.77 3.55
CA ARG A 121 -4.20 -16.38 2.24
C ARG A 121 -3.37 -17.66 2.35
N GLU A 122 -2.28 -17.62 3.09
CA GLU A 122 -1.39 -18.78 3.28
C GLU A 122 -2.06 -19.89 4.09
N ALA A 123 -2.76 -19.54 5.18
CA ALA A 123 -3.42 -20.52 6.05
C ALA A 123 -4.59 -21.24 5.37
N GLU A 124 -5.37 -20.53 4.54
CA GLU A 124 -6.56 -21.07 3.90
C GLU A 124 -6.30 -21.60 2.49
N GLY A 125 -5.10 -21.35 1.90
CA GLY A 125 -4.72 -21.81 0.57
C GLY A 125 -5.57 -21.20 -0.55
N VAL A 126 -6.15 -20.01 -0.31
CA VAL A 126 -6.99 -19.30 -1.29
C VAL A 126 -6.12 -18.46 -2.24
N ASP A 127 -6.63 -18.20 -3.45
CA ASP A 127 -5.90 -17.42 -4.45
C ASP A 127 -5.98 -15.92 -4.17
N ILE A 128 -7.12 -15.43 -3.65
CA ILE A 128 -7.39 -14.00 -3.43
C ILE A 128 -8.01 -13.80 -2.04
N VAL A 129 -7.55 -12.75 -1.35
CA VAL A 129 -8.16 -12.23 -0.11
C VAL A 129 -8.56 -10.78 -0.36
N LEU A 130 -9.81 -10.45 -0.08
CA LEU A 130 -10.33 -9.09 -0.19
C LEU A 130 -10.58 -8.50 1.20
N GLY A 131 -9.97 -7.35 1.48
CA GLY A 131 -10.24 -6.58 2.68
C GLY A 131 -11.64 -5.95 2.62
N SER A 132 -12.45 -6.15 3.64
CA SER A 132 -13.78 -5.54 3.73
C SER A 132 -13.87 -4.62 4.94
N ARG A 133 -14.11 -3.33 4.70
CA ARG A 133 -14.37 -2.34 5.77
C ARG A 133 -15.64 -2.62 6.55
N PHE A 134 -16.51 -3.51 6.07
CA PHE A 134 -17.78 -3.83 6.72
C PHE A 134 -17.68 -4.98 7.73
N LEU A 135 -16.60 -5.74 7.70
CA LEU A 135 -16.36 -6.86 8.62
C LEU A 135 -15.56 -6.43 9.86
N ASP A 136 -14.91 -5.27 9.82
CA ASP A 136 -14.17 -4.75 10.97
C ASP A 136 -15.09 -3.87 11.86
N THR A 137 -15.25 -4.27 13.11
CA THR A 137 -15.98 -3.51 14.13
C THR A 137 -15.25 -2.25 14.60
N ARG A 138 -13.98 -2.08 14.23
CA ARG A 138 -13.13 -0.94 14.62
C ARG A 138 -13.42 0.31 13.79
N THR A 139 -13.90 0.16 12.55
CA THR A 139 -14.25 1.29 11.69
C THR A 139 -15.76 1.44 11.64
N LYS A 140 -16.34 2.32 12.46
CA LYS A 140 -17.74 2.73 12.33
C LYS A 140 -17.85 3.84 11.30
N PRO A 141 -18.21 3.57 10.03
CA PRO A 141 -18.49 4.65 9.09
C PRO A 141 -19.69 5.45 9.63
N GLY A 142 -19.60 6.79 9.58
CA GLY A 142 -20.70 7.65 9.96
C GLY A 142 -22.00 7.25 9.24
N LEU A 143 -23.15 7.47 9.88
CA LEU A 143 -24.46 7.01 9.41
C LEU A 143 -24.74 7.40 7.93
N LEU A 144 -24.32 8.57 7.52
CA LEU A 144 -24.50 9.07 6.14
C LEU A 144 -23.68 8.25 5.13
N LYS A 145 -22.45 7.86 5.48
CA LYS A 145 -21.57 7.04 4.62
C LYS A 145 -22.09 5.60 4.47
N ARG A 146 -22.76 5.05 5.51
CA ARG A 146 -23.44 3.75 5.43
C ARG A 146 -24.62 3.73 4.47
N ILE A 147 -25.37 4.85 4.40
CA ILE A 147 -26.52 4.98 3.50
C ILE A 147 -26.06 5.06 2.05
N VAL A 148 -25.02 5.86 1.75
CA VAL A 148 -24.46 6.01 0.39
C VAL A 148 -23.84 4.69 -0.11
N LEU A 149 -23.12 3.95 0.75
CA LEU A 149 -22.50 2.67 0.36
C LEU A 149 -23.53 1.54 0.17
N ARG A 150 -24.67 1.56 0.89
CA ARG A 150 -25.77 0.60 0.66
C ARG A 150 -26.53 0.90 -0.64
N GLY A 151 -26.58 2.16 -1.07
CA GLY A 151 -27.20 2.56 -2.33
C GLY A 151 -26.35 2.23 -3.58
N ALA A 152 -25.04 1.99 -3.43
CA ALA A 152 -24.14 1.68 -4.53
C ALA A 152 -24.02 0.18 -4.86
N VAL A 153 -24.69 -0.68 -4.12
CA VAL A 153 -24.64 -2.17 -4.24
C VAL A 153 -25.96 -2.75 -4.76
N LEU A 154 -26.88 -1.90 -5.27
CA LEU A 154 -28.13 -2.36 -5.91
C LEU A 154 -28.03 -2.26 -7.43
#